data_4f9078d1f7de5e72030f17920c6c746a
#
_entry.id   4f9078d1f7de5e72030f17920c6c746a
#
_cell.length_a   1.000
_cell.length_b   1.000
_cell.length_c   1.000
_cell.angle_alpha   90.00
_cell.angle_beta   90.00
_cell.angle_gamma   90.00
#
_symmetry.space_group_name_H-M   'P 1'
#
loop_
_entity.id
_entity.type
_entity.pdbx_description
1 polymer ?
#
loop_
_entity_poly.entity_id
_entity_poly.type
_entity_poly.pdbx_seq_one_letter_code
_entity_poly.pdbx_strand_id
1 'polypeptide(L)'
;MKTVKISKADSGIRLDKFLFKIMPDAPSGVIYKSLRKKRIKVNGKRTTDGTVQLDGGDVLELYINDEFFEKGADNDDKWLGCDGNISVVYTDENIVVMNKPSGMKSQDSGDDADSLESEFRAYLYKRGELDLNGTYLPSLCHRIDRNTSGLVIGAKNLKAHRIITEKIKTREIKKFYICRAEGRVTPESGKLEGYILKCGNDRVKFSENRIDGAKPSALKYRVI
;
A
#
# COMPACT_ATOMS: atom_id res chain seq x y z
N MET A 1 8.04 -29.20 11.65
CA MET A 1 8.74 -28.54 10.50
C MET A 1 7.67 -28.09 9.52
N LYS A 2 7.65 -26.81 9.19
CA LYS A 2 6.69 -26.25 8.23
C LYS A 2 7.43 -25.76 6.99
N THR A 3 6.93 -26.09 5.82
CA THR A 3 7.46 -25.60 4.56
C THR A 3 6.49 -24.57 3.98
N VAL A 4 7.00 -23.41 3.58
CA VAL A 4 6.22 -22.30 3.03
C VAL A 4 6.85 -21.87 1.71
N LYS A 5 6.08 -21.83 0.65
CA LYS A 5 6.49 -21.27 -0.64
C LYS A 5 6.11 -19.79 -0.71
N ILE A 6 7.06 -18.95 -1.06
CA ILE A 6 6.82 -17.52 -1.19
C ILE A 6 5.95 -17.25 -2.41
N SER A 7 4.87 -16.50 -2.20
CA SER A 7 3.97 -16.09 -3.26
C SER A 7 4.65 -15.04 -4.17
N LYS A 8 4.20 -14.95 -5.43
CA LYS A 8 4.64 -13.88 -6.35
C LYS A 8 4.28 -12.48 -5.81
N ALA A 9 3.17 -12.38 -5.08
CA ALA A 9 2.71 -11.13 -4.48
C ALA A 9 3.65 -10.63 -3.37
N ASP A 10 4.35 -11.54 -2.67
CA ASP A 10 5.29 -11.24 -1.60
C ASP A 10 6.74 -11.01 -2.08
N SER A 11 7.00 -11.12 -3.38
CA SER A 11 8.35 -10.92 -3.91
C SER A 11 8.96 -9.58 -3.46
N GLY A 12 10.21 -9.64 -2.97
CA GLY A 12 10.92 -8.50 -2.40
C GLY A 12 10.65 -8.25 -0.92
N ILE A 13 9.88 -9.11 -0.23
CA ILE A 13 9.71 -9.00 1.21
C ILE A 13 10.99 -9.44 1.94
N ARG A 14 11.34 -8.75 3.04
CA ARG A 14 12.44 -9.21 3.90
C ARG A 14 12.00 -10.44 4.70
N LEU A 15 12.91 -11.38 4.88
CA LEU A 15 12.66 -12.63 5.62
C LEU A 15 12.08 -12.37 7.02
N ASP A 16 12.67 -11.44 7.79
CA ASP A 16 12.16 -11.14 9.14
C ASP A 16 10.72 -10.62 9.10
N LYS A 17 10.41 -9.74 8.15
CA LYS A 17 9.05 -9.19 7.98
C LYS A 17 8.04 -10.25 7.55
N PHE A 18 8.46 -11.15 6.68
CA PHE A 18 7.62 -12.28 6.28
C PHE A 18 7.32 -13.21 7.46
N LEU A 19 8.35 -13.53 8.27
CA LEU A 19 8.19 -14.38 9.46
C LEU A 19 7.22 -13.78 10.46
N PHE A 20 7.28 -12.45 10.71
CA PHE A 20 6.30 -11.76 11.58
C PHE A 20 4.87 -11.88 11.06
N LYS A 21 4.67 -11.89 9.74
CA LYS A 21 3.34 -11.99 9.14
C LYS A 21 2.73 -13.38 9.23
N ILE A 22 3.57 -14.42 9.04
CA ILE A 22 3.09 -15.81 9.08
C ILE A 22 3.08 -16.41 10.49
N MET A 23 3.67 -15.71 11.47
CA MET A 23 3.71 -16.09 12.88
C MET A 23 3.27 -14.89 13.75
N PRO A 24 1.99 -14.47 13.67
CA PRO A 24 1.52 -13.26 14.35
C PRO A 24 1.62 -13.38 15.88
N ASP A 25 1.45 -14.58 16.42
CA ASP A 25 1.46 -14.84 17.86
C ASP A 25 2.88 -15.07 18.42
N ALA A 26 3.91 -15.11 17.56
CA ALA A 26 5.27 -15.31 17.99
C ALA A 26 5.88 -14.03 18.57
N PRO A 27 6.33 -14.03 19.84
CA PRO A 27 7.12 -12.93 20.36
C PRO A 27 8.34 -12.66 19.47
N SER A 28 8.70 -11.40 19.27
CA SER A 28 9.85 -11.01 18.43
C SER A 28 11.13 -11.73 18.78
N GLY A 29 11.34 -11.99 20.09
CA GLY A 29 12.47 -12.76 20.58
C GLY A 29 12.53 -14.18 20.04
N VAL A 30 11.41 -14.84 19.80
CA VAL A 30 11.34 -16.20 19.22
C VAL A 30 11.82 -16.20 17.79
N ILE A 31 11.38 -15.22 17.00
CA ILE A 31 11.76 -15.08 15.58
C ILE A 31 13.27 -14.86 15.45
N TYR A 32 13.81 -13.85 16.15
CA TYR A 32 15.25 -13.56 16.11
C TYR A 32 16.11 -14.67 16.72
N LYS A 33 15.63 -15.37 17.78
CA LYS A 33 16.30 -16.55 18.33
C LYS A 33 16.34 -17.70 17.33
N SER A 34 15.27 -17.89 16.55
CA SER A 34 15.19 -18.93 15.53
C SER A 34 16.16 -18.66 14.38
N LEU A 35 16.28 -17.41 13.94
CA LEU A 35 17.31 -16.98 12.98
C LEU A 35 18.72 -17.28 13.51
N ARG A 36 19.07 -16.77 14.72
CA ARG A 36 20.40 -16.98 15.33
C ARG A 36 20.73 -18.47 15.51
N LYS A 37 19.75 -19.29 15.84
CA LYS A 37 19.92 -20.75 15.99
C LYS A 37 19.87 -21.52 14.67
N LYS A 38 19.87 -20.84 13.53
CA LYS A 38 19.85 -21.45 12.17
C LYS A 38 18.66 -22.41 11.97
N ARG A 39 17.51 -22.10 12.57
CA ARG A 39 16.28 -22.90 12.45
C ARG A 39 15.46 -22.60 11.21
N ILE A 40 15.98 -21.76 10.32
CA ILE A 40 15.31 -21.30 9.11
C ILE A 40 16.24 -21.57 7.94
N LYS A 41 15.70 -22.18 6.87
CA LYS A 41 16.37 -22.30 5.60
C LYS A 41 15.59 -21.55 4.51
N VAL A 42 16.32 -20.97 3.60
CA VAL A 42 15.83 -20.39 2.34
C VAL A 42 16.44 -21.20 1.21
N ASN A 43 15.60 -21.83 0.39
CA ASN A 43 16.06 -22.71 -0.72
C ASN A 43 17.10 -23.76 -0.27
N GLY A 44 16.81 -24.42 0.85
CA GLY A 44 17.68 -25.45 1.43
C GLY A 44 18.91 -24.92 2.19
N LYS A 45 19.24 -23.62 2.11
CA LYS A 45 20.40 -23.02 2.81
C LYS A 45 19.97 -22.37 4.13
N ARG A 46 20.66 -22.71 5.24
CA ARG A 46 20.42 -22.10 6.53
C ARG A 46 20.85 -20.62 6.54
N THR A 47 20.01 -19.76 7.10
CA THR A 47 20.31 -18.33 7.25
C THR A 47 20.15 -17.85 8.69
N THR A 48 20.96 -16.86 9.06
CA THR A 48 20.82 -16.09 10.31
C THR A 48 20.44 -14.64 10.03
N ASP A 49 20.47 -14.23 8.76
CA ASP A 49 20.21 -12.87 8.34
C ASP A 49 18.72 -12.70 7.99
N GLY A 50 18.01 -11.97 8.85
CA GLY A 50 16.59 -11.62 8.63
C GLY A 50 16.37 -10.56 7.56
N THR A 51 17.42 -9.90 7.08
CA THR A 51 17.30 -8.83 6.06
C THR A 51 17.27 -9.37 4.63
N VAL A 52 17.54 -10.66 4.44
CA VAL A 52 17.46 -11.35 3.14
C VAL A 52 16.11 -11.04 2.49
N GLN A 53 16.14 -10.59 1.25
CA GLN A 53 14.94 -10.41 0.45
C GLN A 53 14.55 -11.74 -0.20
N LEU A 54 13.27 -12.07 -0.07
CA LEU A 54 12.69 -13.28 -0.62
C LEU A 54 12.08 -12.99 -1.98
N ASP A 55 12.27 -13.90 -2.93
CA ASP A 55 11.65 -13.82 -4.24
C ASP A 55 10.45 -14.77 -4.35
N GLY A 56 9.52 -14.44 -5.25
CA GLY A 56 8.38 -15.31 -5.53
C GLY A 56 8.86 -16.67 -6.05
N GLY A 57 8.43 -17.73 -5.37
CA GLY A 57 8.85 -19.09 -5.64
C GLY A 57 9.89 -19.64 -4.68
N ASP A 58 10.55 -18.79 -3.88
CA ASP A 58 11.46 -19.25 -2.83
C ASP A 58 10.74 -20.20 -1.86
N VAL A 59 11.49 -21.17 -1.34
CA VAL A 59 10.99 -22.16 -0.39
C VAL A 59 11.66 -21.94 0.97
N LEU A 60 10.83 -21.67 1.99
CA LEU A 60 11.25 -21.59 3.39
C LEU A 60 11.00 -22.91 4.10
N GLU A 61 12.00 -23.43 4.77
CA GLU A 61 11.86 -24.54 5.72
C GLU A 61 12.02 -23.98 7.14
N LEU A 62 10.98 -24.11 7.95
CA LEU A 62 10.88 -23.51 9.28
C LEU A 62 10.86 -24.62 10.34
N TYR A 63 11.93 -24.69 11.12
CA TYR A 63 12.10 -25.62 12.24
C TYR A 63 11.66 -24.96 13.56
N ILE A 64 10.40 -24.51 13.58
CA ILE A 64 9.76 -23.75 14.66
C ILE A 64 8.47 -24.48 15.05
N ASN A 65 8.02 -24.35 16.30
CA ASN A 65 6.79 -24.98 16.78
C ASN A 65 5.57 -24.47 16.03
N ASP A 66 4.62 -25.35 15.78
CA ASP A 66 3.44 -25.07 14.94
C ASP A 66 2.47 -24.08 15.61
N GLU A 67 2.48 -23.99 16.94
CA GLU A 67 1.66 -23.05 17.74
C GLU A 67 1.77 -21.57 17.32
N PHE A 68 2.92 -21.17 16.76
CA PHE A 68 3.15 -19.80 16.31
C PHE A 68 2.60 -19.49 14.91
N PHE A 69 2.07 -20.48 14.21
CA PHE A 69 1.53 -20.33 12.87
C PHE A 69 0.00 -20.31 12.84
N GLU A 70 -0.65 -20.36 13.99
CA GLU A 70 -2.10 -20.23 14.06
C GLU A 70 -2.49 -18.80 13.68
N LYS A 71 -3.31 -18.67 12.69
CA LYS A 71 -3.86 -17.38 12.26
C LYS A 71 -4.82 -16.89 13.36
N GLY A 72 -4.41 -15.86 14.08
CA GLY A 72 -5.38 -14.98 14.72
C GLY A 72 -6.34 -14.46 13.63
N ALA A 73 -7.63 -14.48 13.91
CA ALA A 73 -8.73 -14.22 12.99
C ALA A 73 -8.93 -12.72 12.67
N ASP A 74 -7.86 -12.00 12.30
CA ASP A 74 -7.92 -10.60 11.84
C ASP A 74 -7.51 -10.48 10.37
N ASN A 75 -8.07 -11.34 9.52
CA ASN A 75 -8.13 -11.00 8.10
C ASN A 75 -9.27 -10.00 7.94
N ASP A 76 -8.94 -8.77 7.65
CA ASP A 76 -9.91 -7.75 7.22
C ASP A 76 -10.43 -8.11 5.81
N ASP A 77 -11.22 -9.19 5.75
CA ASP A 77 -11.77 -9.78 4.51
C ASP A 77 -13.10 -9.12 4.11
N LYS A 78 -13.44 -7.97 4.72
CA LYS A 78 -14.66 -7.20 4.43
C LYS A 78 -14.80 -6.84 2.95
N TRP A 79 -13.67 -6.65 2.26
CA TRP A 79 -13.63 -6.40 0.82
C TRP A 79 -14.17 -7.57 -0.03
N LEU A 80 -14.26 -8.80 0.51
CA LEU A 80 -14.88 -9.94 -0.20
C LEU A 80 -16.36 -9.70 -0.51
N GLY A 81 -17.04 -8.87 0.27
CA GLY A 81 -18.41 -8.44 0.02
C GLY A 81 -18.58 -7.36 -1.04
N CYS A 82 -17.48 -6.79 -1.54
CA CYS A 82 -17.52 -5.72 -2.54
C CYS A 82 -17.76 -6.28 -3.96
N ASP A 83 -18.33 -5.44 -4.83
CA ASP A 83 -18.67 -5.82 -6.20
C ASP A 83 -17.46 -5.90 -7.14
N GLY A 84 -16.32 -5.31 -6.79
CA GLY A 84 -15.17 -5.19 -7.67
C GLY A 84 -15.44 -4.26 -8.86
N ASN A 85 -16.38 -3.33 -8.70
CA ASN A 85 -16.79 -2.41 -9.76
C ASN A 85 -15.87 -1.19 -9.80
N ILE A 86 -14.79 -1.29 -10.57
CA ILE A 86 -13.82 -0.21 -10.77
C ILE A 86 -13.68 0.14 -12.25
N SER A 87 -13.48 1.41 -12.54
CA SER A 87 -13.17 1.89 -13.89
C SER A 87 -11.67 1.75 -14.15
N VAL A 88 -11.27 0.69 -14.85
CA VAL A 88 -9.86 0.41 -15.17
C VAL A 88 -9.45 1.17 -16.42
N VAL A 89 -8.37 1.94 -16.32
CA VAL A 89 -7.76 2.70 -17.43
C VAL A 89 -6.58 1.96 -18.04
N TYR A 90 -5.80 1.26 -17.17
CA TYR A 90 -4.65 0.46 -17.56
C TYR A 90 -4.43 -0.67 -16.56
N THR A 91 -3.98 -1.82 -17.03
CA THR A 91 -3.56 -2.93 -16.17
C THR A 91 -2.43 -3.72 -16.83
N ASP A 92 -1.48 -4.18 -16.02
CA ASP A 92 -0.47 -5.15 -16.39
C ASP A 92 -0.31 -6.20 -15.26
N GLU A 93 0.79 -6.96 -15.26
CA GLU A 93 1.07 -7.97 -14.23
C GLU A 93 1.40 -7.36 -12.85
N ASN A 94 1.73 -6.08 -12.77
CA ASN A 94 2.25 -5.41 -11.59
C ASN A 94 1.30 -4.38 -11.00
N ILE A 95 0.57 -3.62 -11.85
CA ILE A 95 -0.27 -2.50 -11.43
C ILE A 95 -1.63 -2.50 -12.11
N VAL A 96 -2.56 -1.76 -11.51
CA VAL A 96 -3.82 -1.31 -12.12
C VAL A 96 -3.92 0.20 -11.94
N VAL A 97 -4.21 0.92 -13.02
CA VAL A 97 -4.57 2.34 -12.98
C VAL A 97 -6.08 2.46 -13.08
N MET A 98 -6.68 3.04 -12.08
CA MET A 98 -8.13 3.15 -11.93
C MET A 98 -8.58 4.60 -11.96
N ASN A 99 -9.73 4.87 -12.56
CA ASN A 99 -10.37 6.18 -12.49
C ASN A 99 -11.35 6.20 -11.32
N LYS A 100 -10.95 6.77 -10.19
CA LYS A 100 -11.79 6.91 -8.99
C LYS A 100 -12.90 7.94 -9.26
N PRO A 101 -14.18 7.61 -9.05
CA PRO A 101 -15.25 8.60 -9.10
C PRO A 101 -15.19 9.57 -7.91
N SER A 102 -15.80 10.76 -8.09
CA SER A 102 -16.06 11.67 -6.97
C SER A 102 -17.04 11.04 -5.97
N GLY A 103 -16.89 11.31 -4.69
CA GLY A 103 -17.71 10.76 -3.61
C GLY A 103 -17.19 9.45 -3.01
N MET A 104 -16.36 8.68 -3.74
CA MET A 104 -15.77 7.44 -3.25
C MET A 104 -14.51 7.72 -2.41
N LYS A 105 -14.35 7.02 -1.29
CA LYS A 105 -13.10 7.03 -0.51
C LYS A 105 -11.98 6.33 -1.27
N SER A 106 -10.73 6.72 -1.06
CA SER A 106 -9.59 5.97 -1.60
C SER A 106 -9.31 4.72 -0.77
N GLN A 107 -9.33 4.83 0.54
CA GLN A 107 -9.07 3.75 1.50
C GLN A 107 -10.18 3.70 2.53
N ASP A 108 -10.39 2.53 3.13
CA ASP A 108 -11.37 2.35 4.18
C ASP A 108 -11.02 3.18 5.42
N SER A 109 -12.06 3.56 6.12
CA SER A 109 -11.96 4.23 7.42
C SER A 109 -13.02 3.63 8.34
N GLY A 110 -12.57 2.93 9.39
CA GLY A 110 -13.47 2.22 10.29
C GLY A 110 -13.90 0.86 9.74
N ASP A 111 -15.17 0.50 9.98
CA ASP A 111 -15.67 -0.85 9.73
C ASP A 111 -16.25 -1.09 8.34
N ASP A 112 -16.37 -0.06 7.51
CA ASP A 112 -16.98 -0.14 6.19
C ASP A 112 -15.95 -0.37 5.09
N ALA A 113 -16.19 -1.37 4.24
CA ALA A 113 -15.40 -1.65 3.05
C ALA A 113 -16.05 -0.95 1.82
N ASP A 114 -16.10 0.38 1.82
CA ASP A 114 -16.74 1.21 0.79
C ASP A 114 -15.74 2.06 -0.01
N SER A 115 -14.50 1.61 -0.11
CA SER A 115 -13.41 2.36 -0.72
C SER A 115 -12.95 1.79 -2.05
N LEU A 116 -12.23 2.62 -2.83
CA LEU A 116 -11.55 2.15 -4.04
C LEU A 116 -10.60 0.99 -3.77
N GLU A 117 -9.92 0.98 -2.61
CA GLU A 117 -8.97 -0.10 -2.26
C GLU A 117 -9.70 -1.43 -2.05
N SER A 118 -10.85 -1.44 -1.37
CA SER A 118 -11.67 -2.63 -1.20
C SER A 118 -12.26 -3.13 -2.51
N GLU A 119 -12.79 -2.24 -3.35
CA GLU A 119 -13.25 -2.57 -4.69
C GLU A 119 -12.11 -3.11 -5.58
N PHE A 120 -10.92 -2.56 -5.48
CA PHE A 120 -9.74 -3.04 -6.20
C PHE A 120 -9.35 -4.45 -5.80
N ARG A 121 -9.36 -4.77 -4.50
CA ARG A 121 -9.11 -6.13 -4.00
C ARG A 121 -10.16 -7.10 -4.51
N ALA A 122 -11.44 -6.76 -4.42
CA ALA A 122 -12.55 -7.56 -4.93
C ALA A 122 -12.45 -7.79 -6.45
N TYR A 123 -12.07 -6.77 -7.21
CA TYR A 123 -11.82 -6.87 -8.65
C TYR A 123 -10.74 -7.91 -8.97
N LEU A 124 -9.60 -7.84 -8.29
CA LEU A 124 -8.50 -8.80 -8.50
C LEU A 124 -8.89 -10.22 -8.07
N TYR A 125 -9.63 -10.35 -6.98
CA TYR A 125 -10.13 -11.64 -6.48
C TYR A 125 -11.05 -12.31 -7.49
N LYS A 126 -12.05 -11.59 -8.00
CA LYS A 126 -13.01 -12.11 -9.01
C LYS A 126 -12.32 -12.52 -10.31
N ARG A 127 -11.16 -11.95 -10.62
CA ARG A 127 -10.34 -12.32 -11.79
C ARG A 127 -9.34 -13.45 -11.52
N GLY A 128 -9.26 -13.95 -10.29
CA GLY A 128 -8.24 -14.93 -9.90
C GLY A 128 -6.80 -14.36 -9.88
N GLU A 129 -6.66 -13.04 -9.81
CA GLU A 129 -5.37 -12.35 -9.81
C GLU A 129 -4.88 -12.02 -8.38
N LEU A 130 -5.69 -12.35 -7.36
CA LEU A 130 -5.33 -12.16 -5.95
C LEU A 130 -4.96 -13.49 -5.32
N ASP A 131 -3.72 -13.60 -4.84
CA ASP A 131 -3.23 -14.79 -4.14
C ASP A 131 -3.56 -14.71 -2.64
N LEU A 132 -4.58 -15.44 -2.22
CA LEU A 132 -5.02 -15.51 -0.81
C LEU A 132 -4.00 -16.23 0.09
N ASN A 133 -3.06 -17.00 -0.47
CA ASN A 133 -2.00 -17.65 0.30
C ASN A 133 -0.80 -16.72 0.53
N GLY A 134 -0.76 -15.59 -0.16
CA GLY A 134 0.25 -14.56 0.03
C GLY A 134 0.02 -13.76 1.33
N THR A 135 1.06 -13.09 1.80
CA THR A 135 0.97 -12.17 2.92
C THR A 135 0.76 -10.72 2.49
N TYR A 136 0.96 -10.42 1.20
CA TYR A 136 0.72 -9.10 0.63
C TYR A 136 -0.71 -8.98 0.12
N LEU A 137 -1.45 -8.02 0.65
CA LEU A 137 -2.73 -7.61 0.08
C LEU A 137 -2.50 -6.45 -0.89
N PRO A 138 -3.05 -6.53 -2.13
CA PRO A 138 -3.02 -5.43 -3.08
C PRO A 138 -3.50 -4.13 -2.47
N SER A 139 -2.75 -3.06 -2.72
CA SER A 139 -2.98 -1.76 -2.07
C SER A 139 -2.76 -0.61 -3.03
N LEU A 140 -3.37 0.53 -2.72
CA LEU A 140 -3.16 1.76 -3.49
C LEU A 140 -1.77 2.35 -3.21
N CYS A 141 -1.08 2.79 -4.27
CA CYS A 141 0.22 3.44 -4.15
C CYS A 141 0.13 4.91 -3.71
N HIS A 142 -1.01 5.51 -3.85
CA HIS A 142 -1.34 6.87 -3.37
C HIS A 142 -2.85 7.02 -3.24
N ARG A 143 -3.25 8.12 -2.65
CA ARG A 143 -4.67 8.46 -2.48
C ARG A 143 -4.96 9.85 -3.01
N ILE A 144 -6.22 10.06 -3.36
CA ILE A 144 -6.83 11.34 -3.63
C ILE A 144 -8.06 11.50 -2.72
N ASP A 145 -8.50 12.71 -2.48
CA ASP A 145 -9.59 12.99 -1.54
C ASP A 145 -10.92 12.38 -2.03
N ARG A 146 -11.87 12.22 -1.11
CA ARG A 146 -13.17 11.61 -1.38
C ARG A 146 -13.87 12.27 -2.57
N ASN A 147 -13.92 13.59 -2.58
CA ASN A 147 -14.61 14.36 -3.62
C ASN A 147 -13.75 14.67 -4.85
N THR A 148 -12.49 14.24 -4.86
CA THR A 148 -11.61 14.33 -6.02
C THR A 148 -11.79 13.08 -6.88
N SER A 149 -12.13 13.26 -8.15
CA SER A 149 -12.08 12.18 -9.14
C SER A 149 -10.74 12.13 -9.84
N GLY A 150 -10.41 11.00 -10.45
CA GLY A 150 -9.21 10.87 -11.28
C GLY A 150 -8.39 9.60 -11.02
N LEU A 151 -7.21 9.57 -11.60
CA LEU A 151 -6.38 8.37 -11.68
C LEU A 151 -5.74 8.02 -10.33
N VAL A 152 -5.88 6.76 -9.95
CA VAL A 152 -5.23 6.16 -8.79
C VAL A 152 -4.53 4.87 -9.23
N ILE A 153 -3.31 4.67 -8.77
CA ILE A 153 -2.50 3.48 -9.05
C ILE A 153 -2.62 2.51 -7.89
N GLY A 154 -3.07 1.30 -8.18
CA GLY A 154 -3.04 0.15 -7.28
C GLY A 154 -1.93 -0.81 -7.68
N ALA A 155 -1.23 -1.40 -6.72
CA ALA A 155 -0.20 -2.39 -6.94
C ALA A 155 -0.72 -3.79 -6.63
N LYS A 156 -0.45 -4.75 -7.54
CA LYS A 156 -0.83 -6.16 -7.39
C LYS A 156 0.16 -6.94 -6.53
N ASN A 157 1.39 -6.43 -6.36
CA ASN A 157 2.44 -7.06 -5.59
C ASN A 157 3.28 -6.04 -4.81
N LEU A 158 3.98 -6.52 -3.78
CA LEU A 158 4.76 -5.69 -2.86
C LEU A 158 5.90 -4.95 -3.56
N LYS A 159 6.55 -5.57 -4.55
CA LYS A 159 7.66 -4.98 -5.30
C LYS A 159 7.19 -3.76 -6.08
N ALA A 160 6.10 -3.89 -6.83
CA ALA A 160 5.48 -2.79 -7.56
C ALA A 160 5.03 -1.67 -6.61
N HIS A 161 4.40 -2.01 -5.49
CA HIS A 161 3.96 -1.04 -4.50
C HIS A 161 5.13 -0.17 -4.00
N ARG A 162 6.26 -0.78 -3.64
CA ARG A 162 7.46 -0.06 -3.18
C ARG A 162 8.03 0.84 -4.26
N ILE A 163 8.17 0.32 -5.49
CA ILE A 163 8.74 1.09 -6.61
C ILE A 163 7.87 2.30 -6.93
N ILE A 164 6.57 2.12 -7.08
CA ILE A 164 5.65 3.21 -7.44
C ILE A 164 5.55 4.24 -6.31
N THR A 165 5.45 3.78 -5.05
CA THR A 165 5.40 4.68 -3.89
C THR A 165 6.68 5.52 -3.78
N GLU A 166 7.85 4.93 -3.99
CA GLU A 166 9.12 5.68 -3.97
C GLU A 166 9.17 6.68 -5.14
N LYS A 167 8.77 6.30 -6.34
CA LYS A 167 8.72 7.21 -7.50
C LYS A 167 7.73 8.38 -7.31
N ILE A 168 6.64 8.17 -6.59
CA ILE A 168 5.71 9.25 -6.21
C ILE A 168 6.38 10.17 -5.18
N LYS A 169 7.06 9.60 -4.19
CA LYS A 169 7.76 10.34 -3.13
C LYS A 169 8.92 11.19 -3.67
N THR A 170 9.72 10.63 -4.58
CA THR A 170 10.83 11.33 -5.26
C THR A 170 10.35 12.29 -6.36
N ARG A 171 9.03 12.36 -6.62
CA ARG A 171 8.41 13.19 -7.67
C ARG A 171 8.85 12.82 -9.10
N GLU A 172 9.32 11.62 -9.33
CA GLU A 172 9.53 11.07 -10.66
C GLU A 172 8.17 10.87 -11.37
N ILE A 173 7.16 10.38 -10.65
CA ILE A 173 5.77 10.38 -11.11
C ILE A 173 5.16 11.74 -10.75
N LYS A 174 4.87 12.52 -11.79
CA LYS A 174 4.24 13.84 -11.65
C LYS A 174 2.72 13.68 -11.60
N LYS A 175 2.09 14.41 -10.67
CA LYS A 175 0.63 14.44 -10.52
C LYS A 175 0.09 15.77 -11.00
N PHE A 176 -0.88 15.71 -11.90
CA PHE A 176 -1.58 16.87 -12.42
C PHE A 176 -3.05 16.80 -12.03
N TYR A 177 -3.63 17.95 -11.74
CA TYR A 177 -5.02 18.09 -11.36
C TYR A 177 -5.66 19.22 -12.17
N ILE A 178 -6.93 19.06 -12.51
CA ILE A 178 -7.75 20.14 -13.06
C ILE A 178 -8.72 20.55 -11.95
N CYS A 179 -8.81 21.84 -11.70
CA CYS A 179 -9.81 22.38 -10.77
C CYS A 179 -10.53 23.57 -11.38
N ARG A 180 -11.73 23.82 -10.91
CA ARG A 180 -12.50 25.03 -11.21
C ARG A 180 -12.30 26.01 -10.08
N ALA A 181 -11.91 27.24 -10.38
CA ALA A 181 -11.84 28.35 -9.45
C ALA A 181 -12.94 29.35 -9.73
N GLU A 182 -13.46 29.98 -8.70
CA GLU A 182 -14.40 31.10 -8.81
C GLU A 182 -13.62 32.39 -9.09
N GLY A 183 -14.15 33.24 -9.96
CA GLY A 183 -13.53 34.50 -10.36
C GLY A 183 -12.40 34.34 -11.39
N ARG A 184 -11.60 35.39 -11.54
CA ARG A 184 -10.47 35.44 -12.49
C ARG A 184 -9.15 35.21 -11.73
N VAL A 185 -8.42 34.18 -12.10
CA VAL A 185 -7.08 33.91 -11.55
C VAL A 185 -6.04 34.76 -12.28
N THR A 186 -5.35 35.63 -11.53
CA THR A 186 -4.29 36.49 -12.04
C THR A 186 -3.07 36.38 -11.12
N PRO A 187 -1.86 36.12 -11.66
CA PRO A 187 -1.50 35.85 -13.04
C PRO A 187 -2.01 34.48 -13.54
N GLU A 188 -2.07 34.26 -14.85
CA GLU A 188 -2.59 33.03 -15.48
C GLU A 188 -1.69 31.78 -15.22
N SER A 189 -0.50 31.97 -14.70
CA SER A 189 0.37 30.87 -14.24
C SER A 189 1.23 31.34 -13.08
N GLY A 190 1.58 30.40 -12.20
CA GLY A 190 2.39 30.74 -11.04
C GLY A 190 2.72 29.56 -10.16
N LYS A 191 3.33 29.88 -9.04
CA LYS A 191 3.64 28.95 -7.95
C LYS A 191 3.02 29.49 -6.67
N LEU A 192 2.28 28.63 -5.98
CA LEU A 192 1.78 28.89 -4.62
C LEU A 192 2.64 28.11 -3.64
N GLU A 193 3.17 28.79 -2.64
CA GLU A 193 3.98 28.21 -1.59
C GLU A 193 3.49 28.69 -0.23
N GLY A 194 3.60 27.80 0.76
CA GLY A 194 3.23 28.13 2.14
C GLY A 194 3.25 26.88 3.01
N TYR A 195 2.54 26.94 4.09
CA TYR A 195 2.50 25.90 5.10
C TYR A 195 1.06 25.45 5.36
N ILE A 196 0.87 24.15 5.52
CA ILE A 196 -0.42 23.54 5.82
C ILE A 196 -0.35 22.90 7.18
N LEU A 197 -1.22 23.36 8.09
CA LEU A 197 -1.46 22.80 9.42
C LEU A 197 -2.77 22.00 9.40
N LYS A 198 -2.73 20.75 9.83
CA LYS A 198 -3.95 19.97 10.10
C LYS A 198 -4.54 20.44 11.46
N CYS A 199 -5.74 20.96 11.40
CA CYS A 199 -6.52 21.33 12.58
C CYS A 199 -7.61 20.28 12.73
N GLY A 200 -7.62 19.41 13.70
CA GLY A 200 -8.54 18.28 13.90
C GLY A 200 -9.81 18.24 12.99
N ASN A 201 -10.50 17.13 12.91
CA ASN A 201 -11.72 16.96 12.09
C ASN A 201 -11.57 17.35 10.59
N ASP A 202 -10.50 16.88 9.94
CA ASP A 202 -10.24 17.04 8.49
C ASP A 202 -10.12 18.50 7.99
N ARG A 203 -10.01 19.47 8.89
CA ARG A 203 -9.74 20.86 8.51
C ARG A 203 -8.25 21.11 8.35
N VAL A 204 -7.92 21.91 7.36
CA VAL A 204 -6.54 22.39 7.13
C VAL A 204 -6.53 23.91 7.18
N LYS A 205 -5.50 24.48 7.80
CA LYS A 205 -5.22 25.92 7.78
C LYS A 205 -4.00 26.15 6.90
N PHE A 206 -4.13 27.01 5.93
CA PHE A 206 -3.01 27.50 5.11
C PHE A 206 -2.42 28.77 5.75
N SER A 207 -1.09 28.91 5.64
CA SER A 207 -0.38 30.11 6.03
C SER A 207 0.82 30.34 5.10
N GLU A 208 1.05 31.57 4.74
CA GLU A 208 2.27 31.96 4.00
C GLU A 208 3.52 31.87 4.89
N ASN A 209 3.37 32.14 6.18
CA ASN A 209 4.44 32.06 7.16
C ASN A 209 4.45 30.70 7.87
N ARG A 210 5.66 30.28 8.29
CA ARG A 210 5.81 29.05 9.06
C ARG A 210 5.06 29.13 10.38
N ILE A 211 4.22 28.12 10.61
CA ILE A 211 3.52 27.91 11.89
C ILE A 211 4.08 26.60 12.47
N ASP A 212 4.20 26.52 13.79
CA ASP A 212 4.66 25.30 14.46
C ASP A 212 3.73 24.11 14.15
N GLY A 213 4.32 22.96 13.86
CA GLY A 213 3.59 21.75 13.43
C GLY A 213 3.08 21.77 11.97
N ALA A 214 3.18 22.90 11.24
CA ALA A 214 2.76 22.98 9.85
C ALA A 214 3.81 22.41 8.91
N LYS A 215 3.34 21.75 7.83
CA LYS A 215 4.21 21.18 6.79
C LYS A 215 4.30 22.12 5.59
N PRO A 216 5.50 22.26 4.98
CA PRO A 216 5.64 23.05 3.77
C PRO A 216 4.82 22.41 2.63
N SER A 217 4.18 23.25 1.84
CA SER A 217 3.37 22.86 0.69
C SER A 217 3.64 23.81 -0.47
N ALA A 218 3.72 23.26 -1.67
CA ALA A 218 3.87 24.04 -2.88
C ALA A 218 3.13 23.39 -4.05
N LEU A 219 2.55 24.20 -4.91
CA LEU A 219 1.99 23.78 -6.18
C LEU A 219 2.33 24.80 -7.27
N LYS A 220 2.40 24.32 -8.52
CA LYS A 220 2.42 25.17 -9.71
C LYS A 220 1.08 25.08 -10.40
N TYR A 221 0.60 26.17 -10.92
CA TYR A 221 -0.66 26.20 -11.66
C TYR A 221 -0.52 26.92 -13.00
N ARG A 222 -1.44 26.63 -13.90
CA ARG A 222 -1.64 27.34 -15.18
C ARG A 222 -3.14 27.33 -15.47
N VAL A 223 -3.67 28.49 -15.82
CA VAL A 223 -5.04 28.64 -16.34
C VAL A 223 -5.11 28.03 -17.74
N ILE A 224 -6.17 27.31 -18.04
CA ILE A 224 -6.42 26.62 -19.32
C ILE A 224 -7.67 27.15 -19.99
#